data_747f3cbbb8a2aaf0426fd41fe46d212a
#
_entry.id   747f3cbbb8a2aaf0426fd41fe46d212a
#
_cell.length_a   1.000
_cell.length_b   1.000
_cell.length_c   1.000
_cell.angle_alpha   90.00
_cell.angle_beta   90.00
_cell.angle_gamma   90.00
#
_symmetry.space_group_name_H-M   'P 1'
#
loop_
_entity.id
_entity.type
_entity.pdbx_description
1 polymer ?
#
loop_
_entity_poly.entity_id
_entity_poly.type
_entity_poly.pdbx_seq_one_letter_code
_entity_poly.pdbx_strand_id
1 'polypeptide(L)'
;MAILIKNARVFAPKDLGVVDVLMANERILAVGKDLAPNLPDLQTVEAGGMIMTPGFFDQHIHVTGGGGEGGPATRTPELVLSELVACGTTDVVGVSGTDYTTRSIPNLLAKVRALQAEGVSAWMYTSNYRCPPTLLTDSIGNDLFFIPEVLGVKIALGDHRSSFPDVQTVLSMLADIRVGQPVDIDVDAYRLTFKDVRSLAVTPLPDPDELEDAPPDDGAVRPATTGAVSVTRWPAC
;
A
#
# COMPACT_ATOMS: atom_id res chain seq x y z
N MET A 1 0.82 6.92 27.56
CA MET A 1 0.09 8.21 27.52
C MET A 1 -1.34 7.91 27.10
N ALA A 2 -2.34 8.47 27.74
CA ALA A 2 -3.73 8.33 27.38
C ALA A 2 -4.28 9.66 26.83
N ILE A 3 -5.12 9.59 25.80
CA ILE A 3 -5.72 10.76 25.15
C ILE A 3 -7.23 10.56 25.09
N LEU A 4 -7.99 11.52 25.55
CA LEU A 4 -9.44 11.59 25.38
C LEU A 4 -9.78 12.70 24.39
N ILE A 5 -10.29 12.33 23.23
CA ILE A 5 -10.83 13.29 22.26
C ILE A 5 -12.32 13.44 22.54
N LYS A 6 -12.75 14.64 22.87
CA LYS A 6 -14.15 14.94 23.21
C LYS A 6 -14.89 15.59 22.05
N ASN A 7 -16.18 15.28 21.94
CA ASN A 7 -17.10 15.92 21.01
C ASN A 7 -16.64 15.87 19.54
N ALA A 8 -16.05 14.78 19.10
CA ALA A 8 -15.72 14.55 17.68
C ALA A 8 -16.90 13.93 16.94
N ARG A 9 -17.17 14.35 15.69
CA ARG A 9 -18.08 13.62 14.81
C ARG A 9 -17.33 12.48 14.14
N VAL A 10 -17.57 11.26 14.60
CA VAL A 10 -16.76 10.08 14.24
C VAL A 10 -17.41 9.28 13.12
N PHE A 11 -16.61 8.93 12.11
CA PHE A 11 -16.95 8.00 11.04
C PHE A 11 -16.00 6.78 11.08
N ALA A 12 -16.54 5.55 11.29
CA ALA A 12 -15.75 4.32 11.40
C ALA A 12 -16.52 3.05 10.98
N PRO A 13 -16.78 2.75 9.71
CA PRO A 13 -16.98 3.63 8.55
C PRO A 13 -18.33 4.36 8.58
N LYS A 14 -19.28 3.93 9.46
CA LYS A 14 -20.59 4.57 9.62
C LYS A 14 -20.46 5.84 10.44
N ASP A 15 -21.37 6.79 10.24
CA ASP A 15 -21.51 7.97 11.10
C ASP A 15 -21.97 7.51 12.49
N LEU A 16 -21.10 7.67 13.49
CA LEU A 16 -21.40 7.38 14.90
C LEU A 16 -21.96 8.61 15.63
N GLY A 17 -22.11 9.72 14.92
CA GLY A 17 -22.52 11.02 15.49
C GLY A 17 -21.39 11.69 16.26
N VAL A 18 -21.77 12.65 17.11
CA VAL A 18 -20.82 13.35 17.99
C VAL A 18 -20.59 12.51 19.24
N VAL A 19 -19.38 12.02 19.42
CA VAL A 19 -18.97 11.12 20.51
C VAL A 19 -17.56 11.44 20.97
N ASP A 20 -17.17 10.87 22.11
CA ASP A 20 -15.82 10.92 22.65
C ASP A 20 -15.04 9.65 22.25
N VAL A 21 -13.74 9.77 22.07
CA VAL A 21 -12.84 8.67 21.78
C VAL A 21 -11.69 8.65 22.78
N LEU A 22 -11.56 7.55 23.51
CA LEU A 22 -10.45 7.32 24.44
C LEU A 22 -9.41 6.42 23.78
N MET A 23 -8.17 6.87 23.75
CA MET A 23 -7.02 6.14 23.22
C MET A 23 -5.93 6.02 24.26
N ALA A 24 -5.26 4.88 24.33
CA ALA A 24 -4.02 4.69 25.08
C ALA A 24 -3.21 3.52 24.50
N ASN A 25 -1.89 3.61 24.58
CA ASN A 25 -0.97 2.58 24.14
C ASN A 25 -1.27 2.12 22.69
N GLU A 26 -1.46 3.07 21.78
CA GLU A 26 -1.72 2.83 20.35
C GLU A 26 -3.04 2.09 20.06
N ARG A 27 -3.97 2.10 21.01
CA ARG A 27 -5.27 1.44 20.87
C ARG A 27 -6.41 2.37 21.21
N ILE A 28 -7.52 2.24 20.50
CA ILE A 28 -8.79 2.82 20.88
C ILE A 28 -9.38 1.95 21.99
N LEU A 29 -9.57 2.53 23.18
CA LEU A 29 -10.09 1.84 24.36
C LEU A 29 -11.60 1.95 24.48
N ALA A 30 -12.16 3.09 24.09
CA ALA A 30 -13.59 3.34 24.14
C ALA A 30 -14.02 4.38 23.12
N VAL A 31 -15.25 4.23 22.62
CA VAL A 31 -15.96 5.22 21.80
C VAL A 31 -17.36 5.34 22.37
N GLY A 32 -17.81 6.54 22.72
CA GLY A 32 -19.12 6.76 23.31
C GLY A 32 -19.36 8.20 23.71
N LYS A 33 -20.53 8.47 24.25
CA LYS A 33 -20.87 9.81 24.75
C LYS A 33 -20.42 9.97 26.20
N ASP A 34 -20.04 11.19 26.55
CA ASP A 34 -19.76 11.61 27.93
C ASP A 34 -18.73 10.74 28.65
N LEU A 35 -17.69 10.29 27.94
CA LEU A 35 -16.62 9.50 28.55
C LEU A 35 -15.90 10.34 29.60
N ALA A 36 -15.76 9.77 30.81
CA ALA A 36 -15.10 10.39 31.96
C ALA A 36 -14.10 9.42 32.62
N PRO A 37 -13.06 8.97 31.89
CA PRO A 37 -12.10 8.02 32.44
C PRO A 37 -11.26 8.68 33.55
N ASN A 38 -11.05 7.96 34.64
CA ASN A 38 -10.14 8.37 35.70
C ASN A 38 -8.77 7.70 35.46
N LEU A 39 -7.94 8.32 34.63
CA LEU A 39 -6.61 7.84 34.28
C LEU A 39 -5.55 8.86 34.65
N PRO A 40 -4.40 8.43 35.19
CA PRO A 40 -3.27 9.33 35.41
C PRO A 40 -2.76 9.85 34.05
N ASP A 41 -2.32 11.08 34.02
CA ASP A 41 -1.73 11.76 32.86
C ASP A 41 -2.63 11.75 31.61
N LEU A 42 -3.95 11.78 31.80
CA LEU A 42 -4.92 11.87 30.70
C LEU A 42 -4.84 13.24 30.03
N GLN A 43 -4.51 13.25 28.75
CA GLN A 43 -4.64 14.45 27.92
C GLN A 43 -6.05 14.51 27.33
N THR A 44 -6.69 15.66 27.42
CA THR A 44 -8.02 15.87 26.82
C THR A 44 -7.90 16.87 25.68
N VAL A 45 -8.45 16.49 24.53
CA VAL A 45 -8.54 17.31 23.31
C VAL A 45 -10.01 17.55 23.01
N GLU A 46 -10.42 18.82 22.94
CA GLU A 46 -11.78 19.20 22.55
C GLU A 46 -11.85 19.33 21.03
N ALA A 47 -12.61 18.46 20.38
CA ALA A 47 -12.76 18.45 18.92
C ALA A 47 -13.87 19.40 18.43
N GLY A 48 -14.83 19.81 19.30
CA GLY A 48 -15.82 20.82 18.94
C GLY A 48 -16.66 20.47 17.71
N GLY A 49 -16.96 19.20 17.47
CA GLY A 49 -17.70 18.73 16.31
C GLY A 49 -16.83 18.51 15.04
N MET A 50 -15.51 18.64 15.12
CA MET A 50 -14.65 18.28 13.99
C MET A 50 -14.81 16.81 13.59
N ILE A 51 -14.65 16.54 12.30
CA ILE A 51 -14.74 15.18 11.76
C ILE A 51 -13.50 14.40 12.20
N MET A 52 -13.73 13.20 12.74
CA MET A 52 -12.70 12.22 13.07
C MET A 52 -12.95 10.93 12.28
N THR A 53 -11.93 10.45 11.60
CA THR A 53 -11.93 9.17 10.88
C THR A 53 -10.72 8.35 11.31
N PRO A 54 -10.71 7.01 11.07
CA PRO A 54 -9.45 6.28 10.99
C PRO A 54 -8.49 6.97 10.02
N GLY A 55 -7.19 6.84 10.26
CA GLY A 55 -6.19 7.34 9.32
C GLY A 55 -6.31 6.66 7.96
N PHE A 56 -5.86 7.33 6.91
CA PHE A 56 -5.89 6.77 5.57
C PHE A 56 -4.77 5.76 5.38
N PHE A 57 -5.08 4.69 4.66
CA PHE A 57 -4.14 3.66 4.26
C PHE A 57 -3.82 3.78 2.77
N ASP A 58 -2.58 4.16 2.44
CA ASP A 58 -2.10 4.22 1.07
C ASP A 58 -1.39 2.92 0.70
N GLN A 59 -2.03 2.12 -0.14
CA GLN A 59 -1.55 0.79 -0.53
C GLN A 59 -0.48 0.81 -1.64
N HIS A 60 -0.14 1.98 -2.20
CA HIS A 60 0.77 2.09 -3.32
C HIS A 60 1.43 3.47 -3.38
N ILE A 61 2.48 3.68 -2.60
CA ILE A 61 3.16 4.97 -2.51
C ILE A 61 4.67 4.86 -2.76
N HIS A 62 5.24 5.83 -3.47
CA HIS A 62 6.67 5.89 -3.75
C HIS A 62 7.41 6.60 -2.61
N VAL A 63 7.57 5.94 -1.46
CA VAL A 63 8.20 6.53 -0.25
C VAL A 63 9.67 6.95 -0.45
N THR A 64 10.37 6.32 -1.40
CA THR A 64 11.75 6.71 -1.80
C THR A 64 11.77 7.74 -2.93
N GLY A 65 10.61 8.33 -3.24
CA GLY A 65 10.41 9.18 -4.40
C GLY A 65 10.14 8.39 -5.68
N GLY A 66 9.62 9.07 -6.68
CA GLY A 66 9.25 8.54 -7.99
C GLY A 66 9.84 9.34 -9.14
N GLY A 67 9.29 9.15 -10.34
CA GLY A 67 9.74 9.84 -11.56
C GLY A 67 11.12 9.39 -12.03
N GLY A 68 11.78 10.24 -12.79
CA GLY A 68 13.10 9.97 -13.38
C GLY A 68 13.02 9.46 -14.82
N GLU A 69 11.84 9.22 -15.36
CA GLU A 69 11.64 8.74 -16.74
C GLU A 69 12.06 9.76 -17.80
N GLY A 70 11.89 11.04 -17.51
CA GLY A 70 12.36 12.14 -18.34
C GLY A 70 13.81 12.57 -18.05
N GLY A 71 14.58 11.73 -17.34
CA GLY A 71 15.95 11.99 -16.92
C GLY A 71 16.06 12.43 -15.44
N PRO A 72 17.27 12.58 -14.90
CA PRO A 72 17.50 12.83 -13.47
C PRO A 72 16.78 14.05 -12.90
N ALA A 73 16.54 15.08 -13.71
CA ALA A 73 15.87 16.31 -13.29
C ALA A 73 14.37 16.13 -13.02
N THR A 74 13.75 15.03 -13.48
CA THR A 74 12.33 14.73 -13.28
C THR A 74 12.08 13.84 -12.07
N ARG A 75 13.10 13.53 -11.28
CA ARG A 75 12.98 12.73 -10.04
C ARG A 75 12.31 13.56 -8.95
N THR A 76 11.35 12.93 -8.26
CA THR A 76 10.77 13.53 -7.03
C THR A 76 11.61 13.14 -5.80
N PRO A 77 11.64 13.98 -4.75
CA PRO A 77 12.34 13.66 -3.50
C PRO A 77 11.70 12.47 -2.77
N GLU A 78 12.39 11.98 -1.75
CA GLU A 78 11.80 11.03 -0.82
C GLU A 78 10.69 11.69 -0.01
N LEU A 79 9.66 10.90 0.30
CA LEU A 79 8.55 11.32 1.15
C LEU A 79 9.02 11.60 2.58
N VAL A 80 8.48 12.63 3.21
CA VAL A 80 8.72 12.95 4.62
C VAL A 80 7.45 12.79 5.45
N LEU A 81 7.61 12.51 6.76
CA LEU A 81 6.50 12.29 7.69
C LEU A 81 5.45 13.41 7.65
N SER A 82 5.89 14.67 7.56
CA SER A 82 4.98 15.83 7.55
C SER A 82 4.01 15.82 6.36
N GLU A 83 4.38 15.25 5.23
CA GLU A 83 3.49 15.12 4.06
C GLU A 83 2.40 14.08 4.33
N LEU A 84 2.74 12.94 4.95
CA LEU A 84 1.76 11.93 5.35
C LEU A 84 0.76 12.49 6.36
N VAL A 85 1.28 13.15 7.40
CA VAL A 85 0.43 13.75 8.46
C VAL A 85 -0.50 14.80 7.85
N ALA A 86 0.00 15.67 6.96
CA ALA A 86 -0.82 16.69 6.29
C ALA A 86 -1.97 16.12 5.47
N CYS A 87 -1.79 14.90 4.92
CA CYS A 87 -2.83 14.18 4.17
C CYS A 87 -3.70 13.26 5.04
N GLY A 88 -3.41 13.14 6.35
CA GLY A 88 -4.10 12.19 7.23
C GLY A 88 -3.77 10.72 6.97
N THR A 89 -2.66 10.43 6.29
CA THR A 89 -2.20 9.07 6.00
C THR A 89 -1.39 8.54 7.17
N THR A 90 -1.81 7.42 7.73
CA THR A 90 -1.18 6.75 8.89
C THR A 90 -0.51 5.45 8.54
N ASP A 91 -0.91 4.85 7.41
CA ASP A 91 -0.50 3.53 6.98
C ASP A 91 -0.08 3.58 5.51
N VAL A 92 1.06 2.97 5.17
CA VAL A 92 1.59 3.02 3.80
C VAL A 92 2.17 1.68 3.36
N VAL A 93 2.03 1.37 2.06
CA VAL A 93 2.80 0.31 1.41
C VAL A 93 3.72 0.94 0.37
N GLY A 94 5.00 0.98 0.70
CA GLY A 94 6.04 1.52 -0.16
C GLY A 94 6.29 0.63 -1.38
N VAL A 95 6.44 1.27 -2.53
CA VAL A 95 6.74 0.58 -3.78
C VAL A 95 7.92 1.22 -4.50
N SER A 96 8.69 0.39 -5.20
CA SER A 96 9.67 0.87 -6.16
C SER A 96 8.99 1.35 -7.44
N GLY A 97 9.52 2.42 -8.04
CA GLY A 97 9.07 2.93 -9.32
C GLY A 97 9.86 2.37 -10.50
N THR A 98 9.80 3.11 -11.60
CA THR A 98 10.55 2.81 -12.82
C THR A 98 12.04 3.10 -12.71
N ASP A 99 12.44 3.99 -11.80
CA ASP A 99 13.85 4.27 -11.50
C ASP A 99 14.40 3.23 -10.52
N TYR A 100 14.68 2.05 -11.00
CA TYR A 100 15.33 0.96 -10.25
C TYR A 100 16.86 0.98 -10.38
N THR A 101 17.42 1.89 -11.18
CA THR A 101 18.86 2.06 -11.34
C THR A 101 19.42 2.87 -10.18
N THR A 102 18.77 3.95 -9.79
CA THR A 102 19.25 4.87 -8.75
C THR A 102 18.52 4.72 -7.41
N ARG A 103 17.42 3.93 -7.37
CA ARG A 103 16.65 3.60 -6.18
C ARG A 103 16.53 2.08 -6.04
N SER A 104 17.25 1.53 -5.07
CA SER A 104 17.31 0.08 -4.86
C SER A 104 16.20 -0.42 -3.92
N ILE A 105 15.92 -1.72 -3.94
CA ILE A 105 15.00 -2.35 -2.99
C ILE A 105 15.53 -2.26 -1.55
N PRO A 106 16.83 -2.40 -1.25
CA PRO A 106 17.35 -2.11 0.08
C PRO A 106 17.10 -0.66 0.55
N ASN A 107 17.19 0.34 -0.34
CA ASN A 107 16.84 1.72 0.00
C ASN A 107 15.34 1.83 0.37
N LEU A 108 14.46 1.15 -0.35
CA LEU A 108 13.03 1.12 -0.04
C LEU A 108 12.77 0.53 1.36
N LEU A 109 13.42 -0.61 1.70
CA LEU A 109 13.30 -1.21 3.02
C LEU A 109 13.81 -0.28 4.12
N ALA A 110 14.96 0.37 3.90
CA ALA A 110 15.51 1.33 4.86
C ALA A 110 14.54 2.50 5.12
N LYS A 111 13.89 3.02 4.06
CA LYS A 111 12.90 4.10 4.18
C LYS A 111 11.63 3.65 4.90
N VAL A 112 11.16 2.45 4.64
CA VAL A 112 10.01 1.85 5.35
C VAL A 112 10.30 1.75 6.84
N ARG A 113 11.46 1.24 7.23
CA ARG A 113 11.89 1.16 8.63
C ARG A 113 12.08 2.54 9.28
N ALA A 114 12.53 3.53 8.52
CA ALA A 114 12.60 4.90 9.01
C ALA A 114 11.21 5.47 9.34
N LEU A 115 10.23 5.28 8.44
CA LEU A 115 8.84 5.69 8.68
C LEU A 115 8.22 4.96 9.88
N GLN A 116 8.52 3.67 10.07
CA GLN A 116 8.09 2.92 11.27
C GLN A 116 8.68 3.52 12.55
N ALA A 117 9.96 3.89 12.53
CA ALA A 117 10.61 4.55 13.67
C ALA A 117 10.02 5.95 13.96
N GLU A 118 9.46 6.60 12.96
CA GLU A 118 8.74 7.87 13.06
C GLU A 118 7.27 7.70 13.51
N GLY A 119 6.78 6.44 13.65
CA GLY A 119 5.44 6.12 14.14
C GLY A 119 4.40 5.86 13.04
N VAL A 120 4.80 5.73 11.78
CA VAL A 120 3.90 5.35 10.67
C VAL A 120 3.84 3.82 10.57
N SER A 121 2.66 3.25 10.37
CA SER A 121 2.53 1.85 9.97
C SER A 121 2.99 1.71 8.52
N ALA A 122 4.15 1.10 8.29
CA ALA A 122 4.75 1.08 6.96
C ALA A 122 5.19 -0.33 6.56
N TRP A 123 4.89 -0.69 5.32
CA TRP A 123 5.29 -1.94 4.67
C TRP A 123 5.77 -1.66 3.26
N MET A 124 6.14 -2.70 2.52
CA MET A 124 6.57 -2.58 1.14
C MET A 124 6.20 -3.80 0.30
N TYR A 125 6.21 -3.61 -1.01
CA TYR A 125 6.35 -4.70 -1.96
C TYR A 125 7.82 -4.82 -2.38
N THR A 126 8.34 -6.06 -2.41
CA THR A 126 9.66 -6.31 -3.03
C THR A 126 9.56 -6.21 -4.55
N SER A 127 10.69 -6.13 -5.23
CA SER A 127 10.81 -5.98 -6.68
C SER A 127 10.34 -4.61 -7.23
N ASN A 128 10.34 -4.51 -8.55
CA ASN A 128 10.07 -3.30 -9.34
C ASN A 128 9.41 -3.67 -10.67
N TYR A 129 9.56 -2.85 -11.72
CA TYR A 129 9.00 -3.10 -13.06
C TYR A 129 9.67 -4.24 -13.84
N ARG A 130 10.82 -4.76 -13.36
CA ARG A 130 11.57 -5.78 -14.10
C ARG A 130 11.10 -7.20 -13.82
N CYS A 131 11.28 -8.04 -14.81
CA CYS A 131 11.25 -9.49 -14.71
C CYS A 131 12.54 -10.05 -15.38
N PRO A 132 13.33 -10.89 -14.73
CA PRO A 132 13.14 -11.42 -13.37
C PRO A 132 13.14 -10.31 -12.29
N PRO A 133 12.46 -10.58 -11.14
CA PRO A 133 12.30 -9.59 -10.07
C PRO A 133 13.63 -9.21 -9.43
N THR A 134 13.72 -7.97 -8.94
CA THR A 134 14.85 -7.52 -8.12
C THR A 134 14.45 -7.70 -6.66
N LEU A 135 15.21 -8.46 -5.91
CA LEU A 135 14.86 -8.92 -4.58
C LEU A 135 15.87 -8.44 -3.53
N LEU A 136 15.49 -8.57 -2.25
CA LEU A 136 16.38 -8.35 -1.10
C LEU A 136 17.23 -9.59 -0.80
N THR A 137 16.64 -10.76 -1.04
CA THR A 137 17.27 -12.08 -0.90
C THR A 137 17.37 -12.76 -2.27
N ASP A 138 17.48 -14.06 -2.30
CA ASP A 138 17.65 -14.88 -3.51
C ASP A 138 16.31 -15.40 -4.10
N SER A 139 15.20 -15.25 -3.38
CA SER A 139 13.87 -15.61 -3.87
C SER A 139 12.76 -14.70 -3.33
N ILE A 140 11.63 -14.64 -4.05
CA ILE A 140 10.44 -13.91 -3.59
C ILE A 140 9.92 -14.55 -2.29
N GLY A 141 9.91 -15.89 -2.23
CA GLY A 141 9.49 -16.64 -1.06
C GLY A 141 10.30 -16.28 0.18
N ASN A 142 11.61 -16.14 0.05
CA ASN A 142 12.50 -15.73 1.15
C ASN A 142 12.25 -14.27 1.58
N ASP A 143 12.07 -13.34 0.65
CA ASP A 143 11.73 -11.96 0.99
C ASP A 143 10.44 -11.90 1.82
N LEU A 144 9.40 -12.66 1.40
CA LEU A 144 8.12 -12.72 2.07
C LEU A 144 8.15 -13.40 3.44
N PHE A 145 9.02 -14.41 3.59
CA PHE A 145 9.10 -15.21 4.80
C PHE A 145 9.96 -14.56 5.88
N PHE A 146 11.12 -14.02 5.49
CA PHE A 146 12.12 -13.54 6.45
C PHE A 146 12.06 -12.04 6.72
N ILE A 147 11.36 -11.25 5.89
CA ILE A 147 11.33 -9.80 6.02
C ILE A 147 9.88 -9.35 6.33
N PRO A 148 9.57 -9.07 7.62
CA PRO A 148 8.20 -8.78 8.05
C PRO A 148 7.56 -7.57 7.33
N GLU A 149 8.38 -6.64 6.86
CA GLU A 149 7.91 -5.46 6.15
C GLU A 149 7.45 -5.75 4.72
N VAL A 150 7.85 -6.91 4.15
CA VAL A 150 7.48 -7.28 2.77
C VAL A 150 6.12 -7.99 2.77
N LEU A 151 5.12 -7.34 2.18
CA LEU A 151 3.75 -7.88 2.09
C LEU A 151 3.47 -8.63 0.79
N GLY A 152 4.31 -8.44 -0.21
CA GLY A 152 4.08 -9.00 -1.54
C GLY A 152 5.17 -8.60 -2.53
N VAL A 153 4.94 -8.90 -3.79
CA VAL A 153 5.86 -8.57 -4.89
C VAL A 153 5.19 -7.62 -5.88
N LYS A 154 5.95 -6.65 -6.37
CA LYS A 154 5.54 -5.77 -7.46
C LYS A 154 6.17 -6.24 -8.76
N ILE A 155 5.34 -6.35 -9.80
CA ILE A 155 5.77 -6.57 -11.19
C ILE A 155 4.93 -5.69 -12.12
N ALA A 156 5.44 -5.42 -13.32
CA ALA A 156 4.67 -4.80 -14.39
C ALA A 156 4.56 -5.78 -15.55
N LEU A 157 3.33 -6.10 -15.96
CA LEU A 157 3.07 -7.09 -17.00
C LEU A 157 2.98 -6.46 -18.40
N GLY A 158 2.19 -5.39 -18.55
CA GLY A 158 1.88 -4.77 -19.83
C GLY A 158 2.22 -3.29 -19.96
N ASP A 159 2.97 -2.71 -19.02
CA ASP A 159 3.47 -1.34 -19.11
C ASP A 159 4.61 -1.27 -20.14
N HIS A 160 4.68 -0.20 -20.95
CA HIS A 160 5.76 0.01 -21.93
C HIS A 160 7.18 0.02 -21.32
N ARG A 161 7.30 0.15 -20.00
CA ARG A 161 8.54 0.10 -19.21
C ARG A 161 8.76 -1.28 -18.55
N SER A 162 7.85 -2.21 -18.76
CA SER A 162 7.95 -3.57 -18.21
C SER A 162 8.89 -4.45 -19.04
N SER A 163 9.24 -5.61 -18.47
CA SER A 163 10.01 -6.63 -19.17
C SER A 163 9.14 -7.57 -20.02
N PHE A 164 7.83 -7.35 -20.10
CA PHE A 164 6.86 -8.20 -20.81
C PHE A 164 7.07 -9.69 -20.53
N PRO A 165 6.99 -10.12 -19.25
CA PRO A 165 7.21 -11.53 -18.90
C PRO A 165 6.17 -12.41 -19.56
N ASP A 166 6.60 -13.59 -20.00
CA ASP A 166 5.68 -14.61 -20.50
C ASP A 166 4.88 -15.28 -19.36
N VAL A 167 3.85 -15.99 -19.71
CA VAL A 167 2.95 -16.66 -18.76
C VAL A 167 3.72 -17.64 -17.86
N GLN A 168 4.69 -18.38 -18.41
CA GLN A 168 5.47 -19.35 -17.65
C GLN A 168 6.31 -18.67 -16.57
N THR A 169 6.92 -17.54 -16.88
CA THR A 169 7.67 -16.73 -15.92
C THR A 169 6.78 -16.22 -14.79
N VAL A 170 5.59 -15.72 -15.12
CA VAL A 170 4.62 -15.25 -14.10
C VAL A 170 4.17 -16.42 -13.21
N LEU A 171 3.86 -17.59 -13.79
CA LEU A 171 3.48 -18.77 -13.02
C LEU A 171 4.59 -19.23 -12.08
N SER A 172 5.86 -19.18 -12.52
CA SER A 172 7.00 -19.51 -11.68
C SER A 172 7.15 -18.55 -10.51
N MET A 173 6.94 -17.25 -10.74
CA MET A 173 6.93 -16.25 -9.66
C MET A 173 5.80 -16.48 -8.66
N LEU A 174 4.61 -16.82 -9.14
CA LEU A 174 3.45 -17.14 -8.28
C LEU A 174 3.70 -18.40 -7.44
N ALA A 175 4.38 -19.40 -8.00
CA ALA A 175 4.78 -20.59 -7.26
C ALA A 175 5.75 -20.26 -6.13
N ASP A 176 6.73 -19.38 -6.37
CA ASP A 176 7.67 -18.91 -5.35
C ASP A 176 6.98 -18.07 -4.25
N ILE A 177 6.03 -17.21 -4.62
CA ILE A 177 5.18 -16.49 -3.65
C ILE A 177 4.45 -17.46 -2.70
N ARG A 178 3.91 -18.56 -3.23
CA ARG A 178 3.22 -19.59 -2.42
C ARG A 178 4.12 -20.25 -1.39
N VAL A 179 5.39 -20.40 -1.69
CA VAL A 179 6.37 -20.94 -0.73
C VAL A 179 6.56 -19.99 0.47
N GLY A 180 6.60 -18.69 0.21
CA GLY A 180 6.77 -17.68 1.25
C GLY A 180 5.49 -17.38 2.05
N GLN A 181 4.33 -17.65 1.46
CA GLN A 181 3.03 -17.43 2.09
C GLN A 181 2.06 -18.56 1.71
N PRO A 182 1.39 -19.19 2.67
CA PRO A 182 0.36 -20.17 2.37
C PRO A 182 -0.89 -19.45 1.83
N VAL A 183 -0.89 -19.15 0.55
CA VAL A 183 -2.00 -18.52 -0.17
C VAL A 183 -2.53 -19.49 -1.19
N ASP A 184 -3.82 -19.76 -1.19
CA ASP A 184 -4.48 -20.49 -2.27
C ASP A 184 -4.64 -19.57 -3.47
N ILE A 185 -3.87 -19.84 -4.53
CA ILE A 185 -3.94 -19.09 -5.78
C ILE A 185 -4.61 -20.00 -6.82
N ASP A 186 -5.80 -19.60 -7.26
CA ASP A 186 -6.49 -20.23 -8.39
C ASP A 186 -6.19 -19.39 -9.64
N VAL A 187 -5.50 -20.00 -10.60
CA VAL A 187 -5.13 -19.34 -11.86
C VAL A 187 -6.02 -19.90 -12.96
N ASP A 188 -7.06 -19.18 -13.31
CA ASP A 188 -7.74 -19.38 -14.58
C ASP A 188 -7.00 -18.61 -15.68
N ALA A 189 -7.00 -19.11 -16.92
CA ALA A 189 -6.04 -18.77 -17.98
C ALA A 189 -5.75 -17.27 -18.22
N TYR A 190 -6.58 -16.37 -17.70
CA TYR A 190 -6.39 -14.92 -17.74
C TYR A 190 -6.95 -14.21 -16.49
N ARG A 191 -7.31 -14.94 -15.44
CA ARG A 191 -7.82 -14.40 -14.17
C ARG A 191 -7.06 -15.00 -13.02
N LEU A 192 -6.46 -14.14 -12.20
CA LEU A 192 -5.92 -14.54 -10.91
C LEU A 192 -7.03 -14.37 -9.87
N THR A 193 -7.55 -15.48 -9.36
CA THR A 193 -8.51 -15.47 -8.26
C THR A 193 -7.79 -15.94 -7.00
N PHE A 194 -7.81 -15.12 -5.97
CA PHE A 194 -7.18 -15.43 -4.70
C PHE A 194 -8.26 -15.78 -3.68
N LYS A 195 -8.20 -16.99 -3.12
CA LYS A 195 -8.98 -17.37 -1.95
C LYS A 195 -8.18 -16.98 -0.71
N ASP A 196 -8.82 -16.32 0.23
CA ASP A 196 -8.26 -15.89 1.52
C ASP A 196 -7.26 -14.72 1.51
N VAL A 197 -7.10 -14.01 0.40
CA VAL A 197 -6.44 -12.71 0.41
C VAL A 197 -7.49 -11.63 0.68
N ARG A 198 -7.38 -10.92 1.79
CA ARG A 198 -8.36 -9.90 2.19
C ARG A 198 -8.34 -8.65 1.30
N SER A 199 -7.31 -8.46 0.49
CA SER A 199 -7.33 -7.50 -0.61
C SER A 199 -6.34 -7.90 -1.70
N LEU A 200 -6.80 -7.89 -2.93
CA LEU A 200 -5.99 -7.97 -4.14
C LEU A 200 -6.46 -6.84 -5.06
N ALA A 201 -5.61 -5.89 -5.36
CA ALA A 201 -5.86 -4.96 -6.44
C ALA A 201 -5.32 -5.57 -7.75
N VAL A 202 -6.16 -6.34 -8.44
CA VAL A 202 -5.95 -6.69 -9.84
C VAL A 202 -6.78 -5.73 -10.66
N THR A 203 -6.12 -4.90 -11.46
CA THR A 203 -6.82 -4.20 -12.53
C THR A 203 -6.88 -5.18 -13.70
N PRO A 204 -8.05 -5.72 -14.06
CA PRO A 204 -8.16 -6.61 -15.20
C PRO A 204 -7.74 -5.85 -16.46
N LEU A 205 -7.01 -6.53 -17.34
CA LEU A 205 -6.88 -6.05 -18.70
C LEU A 205 -8.30 -5.96 -19.30
N PRO A 206 -8.63 -4.90 -20.06
CA PRO A 206 -9.89 -4.87 -20.78
C PRO A 206 -10.01 -6.11 -21.66
N ASP A 207 -11.22 -6.66 -21.75
CA ASP A 207 -11.50 -7.78 -22.62
C ASP A 207 -11.03 -7.44 -24.05
N PRO A 208 -10.32 -8.32 -24.76
CA PRO A 208 -9.96 -8.08 -26.16
C PRO A 208 -11.15 -7.67 -27.02
N ASP A 209 -12.33 -8.16 -26.73
CA ASP A 209 -13.57 -7.82 -27.43
C ASP A 209 -14.10 -6.41 -27.06
N GLU A 210 -13.69 -5.83 -25.92
CA GLU A 210 -14.01 -4.44 -25.56
C GLU A 210 -13.10 -3.42 -26.26
N LEU A 211 -11.97 -3.86 -26.83
CA LEU A 211 -11.05 -2.99 -27.57
C LEU A 211 -11.50 -2.69 -29.01
N GLU A 212 -12.39 -3.51 -29.60
CA GLU A 212 -12.90 -3.28 -30.94
C GLU A 212 -13.99 -2.20 -31.01
N ASP A 213 -14.67 -1.90 -29.88
CA ASP A 213 -15.74 -0.88 -29.84
C ASP A 213 -15.27 0.48 -29.26
N ALA A 214 -13.96 0.70 -29.08
CA ALA A 214 -13.46 1.98 -28.62
C ALA A 214 -13.63 3.05 -29.71
N PRO A 215 -14.29 4.18 -29.41
CA PRO A 215 -14.41 5.28 -30.39
C PRO A 215 -13.02 5.79 -30.81
N PRO A 216 -12.86 6.30 -32.04
CA PRO A 216 -11.57 6.77 -32.53
C PRO A 216 -11.01 7.84 -31.58
N ASP A 217 -9.72 7.75 -31.33
CA ASP A 217 -8.94 8.63 -30.44
C ASP A 217 -9.18 10.11 -30.80
N ASP A 218 -9.82 10.84 -29.91
CA ASP A 218 -10.08 12.28 -30.03
C ASP A 218 -8.92 13.15 -29.54
N GLY A 219 -7.74 12.56 -29.33
CA GLY A 219 -6.53 13.29 -28.91
C GLY A 219 -6.51 13.68 -27.43
N ALA A 220 -7.48 13.24 -26.63
CA ALA A 220 -7.44 13.42 -25.19
C ALA A 220 -6.41 12.46 -24.56
N VAL A 221 -5.45 13.01 -23.84
CA VAL A 221 -4.46 12.25 -23.08
C VAL A 221 -5.21 11.44 -22.02
N ARG A 222 -5.47 10.15 -22.29
CA ARG A 222 -5.98 9.22 -21.30
C ARG A 222 -4.86 8.88 -20.33
N PRO A 223 -5.10 8.87 -19.02
CA PRO A 223 -4.11 8.35 -18.08
C PRO A 223 -3.84 6.87 -18.46
N ALA A 224 -2.58 6.54 -18.70
CA ALA A 224 -2.17 5.17 -18.96
C ALA A 224 -2.61 4.28 -17.80
N THR A 225 -3.50 3.32 -18.06
CA THR A 225 -3.85 2.29 -17.11
C THR A 225 -2.64 1.36 -16.96
N THR A 226 -1.80 1.65 -16.00
CA THR A 226 -0.67 0.80 -15.65
C THR A 226 -1.22 -0.45 -14.96
N GLY A 227 -1.24 -1.56 -15.66
CA GLY A 227 -1.55 -2.87 -15.09
C GLY A 227 -0.42 -3.32 -14.16
N ALA A 228 -0.36 -2.78 -12.94
CA ALA A 228 0.50 -3.28 -11.90
C ALA A 228 -0.30 -4.29 -11.06
N VAL A 229 0.21 -5.53 -10.94
CA VAL A 229 -0.34 -6.53 -10.04
C VAL A 229 0.45 -6.47 -8.74
N SER A 230 -0.22 -6.19 -7.65
CA SER A 230 0.36 -6.31 -6.33
C SER A 230 -0.39 -7.39 -5.54
N VAL A 231 0.36 -8.34 -5.00
CA VAL A 231 -0.17 -9.40 -4.12
C VAL A 231 0.16 -9.03 -2.69
N THR A 232 -0.86 -8.89 -1.86
CA THR A 232 -0.72 -8.33 -0.51
C THR A 232 -1.17 -9.32 0.57
N ARG A 233 -0.39 -9.43 1.65
CA ARG A 233 -0.83 -9.99 2.93
C ARG A 233 -1.16 -8.85 3.88
N TRP A 234 -2.36 -8.88 4.47
CA TRP A 234 -2.69 -8.00 5.58
C TRP A 234 -2.31 -8.65 6.91
N PRO A 235 -1.67 -7.92 7.81
CA PRO A 235 -1.57 -8.39 9.18
C PRO A 235 -2.98 -8.57 9.74
N ALA A 236 -3.20 -9.69 10.44
CA ALA A 236 -4.45 -9.89 11.15
C ALA A 236 -4.57 -8.82 12.25
N CYS A 237 -5.65 -8.04 12.21
CA CYS A 237 -6.03 -7.17 13.32
C CYS A 237 -6.39 -7.97 14.55
#